data_26de1645a85b1bf9ee873a43ba4f7a85
#
_entry.id   26de1645a85b1bf9ee873a43ba4f7a85
#
_cell.length_a   1.000
_cell.length_b   1.000
_cell.length_c   1.000
_cell.angle_alpha   90.00
_cell.angle_beta   90.00
_cell.angle_gamma   90.00
#
_symmetry.space_group_name_H-M   'P 1'
#
loop_
_entity.id
_entity.type
_entity.pdbx_description
1 polymer ?
#
loop_
_entity_poly.entity_id
_entity_poly.type
_entity_poly.pdbx_seq_one_letter_code
_entity_poly.pdbx_strand_id
1 'polypeptide(L)'
;MARKSFRVTMRKRKTSGGTKEKFTRKTNTNVRTNTKAKTKTPTAEMRARHKQQMKKVSDEAAAVIALKTICADSGVCIAFGYAQDKIKTYFKRFLDFRLVQSSRRIGEVSVNGFVFELAYKRKHYTSYAVLKNSANQGADNLVYEYVVGKYIDLEYSKYFPCLIETYGLFRYTNVQAYENAKQSSKLEFKSLVHIPERNGAVIDVDTFKWSCIDSRQHCILTQHLKGVISLGDVMSGKARLKNEMEIVYILFQVYYFLFHVRKDFTHYDLHEGNVLLFEPEKGKKIKYKYKLSDGKLISFESAYVVKIIDYGRCHIKMSDKFYKTLGMYCNPNQINSQGYPWFNKPGMYHINALEPNVSHDLRLYSRVKTSNAFPALQTLKPCIYTCEFGTSEIQTNNKYPQYIGNITDCLNELTTTIQQNSKGSIKTQNTIHLAHIQVSGDAPMRIRYLKAE
;
A
#
# COMPACT_ATOMS: atom_id res chain seq x y z
N MET A 1 21.71 6.28 -47.26
CA MET A 1 23.08 5.90 -47.72
C MET A 1 24.00 5.70 -46.52
N ALA A 2 24.81 4.67 -46.59
CA ALA A 2 25.92 4.21 -45.74
C ALA A 2 25.56 3.40 -44.48
N ARG A 3 25.52 2.05 -44.70
CA ARG A 3 25.70 1.01 -43.68
C ARG A 3 27.18 0.92 -43.31
N LYS A 4 27.53 0.96 -42.02
CA LYS A 4 28.84 0.52 -41.52
C LYS A 4 28.69 -0.80 -40.77
N SER A 5 29.30 -1.82 -41.31
CA SER A 5 29.47 -3.14 -40.71
C SER A 5 30.64 -3.14 -39.72
N PHE A 6 30.42 -3.67 -38.53
CA PHE A 6 31.51 -3.95 -37.59
C PHE A 6 31.89 -5.43 -37.65
N ARG A 7 33.14 -5.72 -38.06
CA ARG A 7 33.79 -7.02 -38.02
C ARG A 7 34.25 -7.31 -36.58
N VAL A 8 33.86 -8.47 -36.07
CA VAL A 8 34.42 -9.05 -34.83
C VAL A 8 35.62 -9.91 -35.17
N THR A 9 36.76 -9.59 -34.59
CA THR A 9 38.01 -10.36 -34.71
C THR A 9 38.15 -11.28 -33.52
N MET A 10 38.09 -12.61 -33.79
CA MET A 10 38.42 -13.65 -32.79
C MET A 10 39.93 -13.77 -32.64
N ARG A 11 40.46 -13.62 -31.43
CA ARG A 11 41.82 -13.96 -31.04
C ARG A 11 41.86 -15.39 -30.48
N LYS A 12 42.54 -16.29 -31.22
CA LYS A 12 42.93 -17.60 -30.74
C LYS A 12 44.02 -17.48 -29.68
N ARG A 13 43.83 -18.12 -28.52
CA ARG A 13 44.90 -18.36 -27.53
C ARG A 13 45.55 -19.73 -27.81
N LYS A 14 46.87 -19.70 -27.88
CA LYS A 14 47.77 -20.85 -28.01
C LYS A 14 47.89 -21.57 -26.68
N THR A 15 47.86 -22.88 -26.73
CA THR A 15 48.23 -23.84 -25.67
C THR A 15 49.75 -24.05 -25.68
N SER A 16 50.41 -23.98 -24.53
CA SER A 16 51.77 -24.50 -24.29
C SER A 16 51.69 -25.40 -23.05
N GLY A 17 51.95 -26.64 -23.16
CA GLY A 17 53.24 -27.27 -23.02
C GLY A 17 53.37 -27.86 -21.62
N GLY A 18 53.11 -29.16 -21.43
CA GLY A 18 53.17 -29.87 -20.17
C GLY A 18 54.59 -30.12 -19.68
N THR A 19 54.73 -30.22 -18.36
CA THR A 19 55.88 -30.83 -17.71
C THR A 19 55.39 -31.93 -16.78
N LYS A 20 55.94 -33.16 -17.03
CA LYS A 20 55.71 -34.36 -16.22
C LYS A 20 56.63 -34.32 -15.01
N GLU A 21 56.07 -34.22 -13.81
CA GLU A 21 56.83 -34.54 -12.57
C GLU A 21 56.55 -35.96 -12.10
N LYS A 22 57.65 -36.67 -11.81
CA LYS A 22 57.68 -38.03 -11.29
C LYS A 22 57.32 -38.06 -9.82
N PHE A 23 56.27 -38.75 -9.44
CA PHE A 23 55.92 -39.04 -8.05
C PHE A 23 56.74 -40.22 -7.54
N THR A 24 57.63 -39.95 -6.58
CA THR A 24 58.29 -40.97 -5.73
C THR A 24 57.36 -41.27 -4.53
N ARG A 25 56.98 -42.55 -4.42
CA ARG A 25 56.23 -43.12 -3.31
C ARG A 25 57.14 -43.18 -2.06
N LYS A 26 56.83 -42.41 -1.04
CA LYS A 26 57.30 -42.64 0.34
C LYS A 26 56.19 -43.32 1.13
N THR A 27 56.45 -44.56 1.56
CA THR A 27 55.64 -45.31 2.50
C THR A 27 55.82 -44.70 3.91
N ASN A 28 54.81 -44.04 4.44
CA ASN A 28 54.76 -43.64 5.85
C ASN A 28 53.82 -44.59 6.60
N THR A 29 54.41 -45.32 7.55
CA THR A 29 53.73 -46.10 8.58
C THR A 29 52.98 -45.18 9.52
N ASN A 30 51.65 -45.20 9.45
CA ASN A 30 50.78 -44.44 10.34
C ASN A 30 50.63 -45.15 11.68
N VAL A 31 51.20 -44.56 12.71
CA VAL A 31 50.84 -44.78 14.12
C VAL A 31 49.47 -44.13 14.35
N ARG A 32 48.44 -44.97 14.55
CA ARG A 32 47.10 -44.51 14.95
C ARG A 32 47.12 -44.05 16.39
N THR A 33 47.25 -42.75 16.64
CA THR A 33 46.86 -42.12 17.90
C THR A 33 45.34 -41.81 17.86
N ASN A 34 44.57 -42.61 18.61
CA ASN A 34 43.16 -42.39 18.83
C ASN A 34 42.95 -41.18 19.75
N THR A 35 42.98 -39.98 19.20
CA THR A 35 42.52 -38.79 19.90
C THR A 35 40.98 -38.76 19.82
N LYS A 36 40.29 -39.21 20.87
CA LYS A 36 38.85 -39.00 21.06
C LYS A 36 38.61 -37.47 21.09
N ALA A 37 38.14 -36.93 19.98
CA ALA A 37 37.67 -35.56 19.94
C ALA A 37 36.50 -35.42 20.93
N LYS A 38 36.76 -34.73 22.06
CA LYS A 38 35.71 -34.32 22.99
C LYS A 38 34.76 -33.38 22.24
N THR A 39 33.61 -33.87 21.83
CA THR A 39 32.51 -33.07 21.32
C THR A 39 32.08 -32.11 22.42
N LYS A 40 32.44 -30.83 22.26
CA LYS A 40 32.03 -29.77 23.19
C LYS A 40 30.49 -29.66 23.13
N THR A 41 29.85 -29.84 24.27
CA THR A 41 28.40 -29.66 24.40
C THR A 41 28.06 -28.23 24.03
N PRO A 42 27.06 -28.00 23.11
CA PRO A 42 26.72 -26.65 22.69
C PRO A 42 26.25 -25.80 23.86
N THR A 43 26.76 -24.57 23.97
CA THR A 43 26.35 -23.64 25.02
C THR A 43 24.86 -23.27 24.86
N ALA A 44 24.22 -22.79 25.93
CA ALA A 44 22.84 -22.34 25.92
C ALA A 44 22.60 -21.29 24.83
N GLU A 45 23.57 -20.41 24.61
CA GLU A 45 23.53 -19.39 23.57
C GLU A 45 23.56 -19.98 22.15
N MET A 46 24.40 -21.00 21.90
CA MET A 46 24.41 -21.71 20.61
C MET A 46 23.10 -22.43 20.34
N ARG A 47 22.48 -23.02 21.36
CA ARG A 47 21.15 -23.66 21.24
C ARG A 47 20.08 -22.63 20.95
N ALA A 48 20.10 -21.45 21.59
CA ALA A 48 19.17 -20.36 21.35
C ALA A 48 19.32 -19.82 19.91
N ARG A 49 20.55 -19.57 19.45
CA ARG A 49 20.83 -19.14 18.08
C ARG A 49 20.35 -20.18 17.04
N HIS A 50 20.62 -21.47 17.27
CA HIS A 50 20.15 -22.54 16.39
C HIS A 50 18.63 -22.62 16.34
N LYS A 51 17.95 -22.54 17.50
CA LYS A 51 16.47 -22.52 17.57
C LYS A 51 15.88 -21.31 16.82
N GLN A 52 16.49 -20.13 16.95
CA GLN A 52 16.08 -18.94 16.22
C GLN A 52 16.30 -19.08 14.71
N GLN A 53 17.41 -19.68 14.30
CA GLN A 53 17.70 -19.95 12.89
C GLN A 53 16.75 -20.97 12.28
N MET A 54 16.43 -22.05 12.98
CA MET A 54 15.46 -23.07 12.56
C MET A 54 14.05 -22.48 12.43
N LYS A 55 13.61 -21.64 13.38
CA LYS A 55 12.35 -20.91 13.29
C LYS A 55 12.29 -20.04 12.04
N LYS A 56 13.37 -19.29 11.77
CA LYS A 56 13.46 -18.41 10.59
C LYS A 56 13.37 -19.20 9.28
N VAL A 57 14.02 -20.37 9.19
CA VAL A 57 13.93 -21.25 8.02
C VAL A 57 12.50 -21.80 7.84
N SER A 58 11.84 -22.19 8.93
CA SER A 58 10.46 -22.66 8.91
C SER A 58 9.49 -21.56 8.43
N ASP A 59 9.64 -20.33 8.94
CA ASP A 59 8.80 -19.19 8.55
C ASP A 59 9.02 -18.83 7.06
N GLU A 60 10.23 -18.91 6.57
CA GLU A 60 10.55 -18.67 5.17
C GLU A 60 9.97 -19.78 4.25
N ALA A 61 10.06 -21.04 4.64
CA ALA A 61 9.46 -22.14 3.90
C ALA A 61 7.93 -22.00 3.84
N ALA A 62 7.28 -21.66 4.96
CA ALA A 62 5.85 -21.40 4.99
C ALA A 62 5.45 -20.22 4.11
N ALA A 63 6.28 -19.16 4.06
CA ALA A 63 6.06 -18.02 3.16
C ALA A 63 6.12 -18.46 1.69
N VAL A 64 7.11 -19.26 1.30
CA VAL A 64 7.24 -19.74 -0.08
C VAL A 64 6.04 -20.59 -0.52
N ILE A 65 5.53 -21.45 0.38
CA ILE A 65 4.32 -22.24 0.10
C ILE A 65 3.12 -21.32 -0.14
N ALA A 66 2.94 -20.30 0.73
CA ALA A 66 1.88 -19.32 0.57
C ALA A 66 1.99 -18.53 -0.74
N LEU A 67 3.21 -18.13 -1.13
CA LEU A 67 3.45 -17.37 -2.36
C LEU A 67 3.00 -18.11 -3.62
N LYS A 68 3.16 -19.43 -3.67
CA LYS A 68 2.66 -20.25 -4.79
C LYS A 68 1.15 -20.17 -4.99
N THR A 69 0.40 -19.78 -3.94
CA THR A 69 -1.05 -19.64 -4.00
C THR A 69 -1.49 -18.20 -4.24
N ILE A 70 -0.71 -17.24 -3.73
CA ILE A 70 -1.09 -15.81 -3.70
C ILE A 70 -0.59 -15.06 -4.93
N CYS A 71 0.60 -15.43 -5.45
CA CYS A 71 1.20 -14.76 -6.58
C CYS A 71 0.59 -15.28 -7.87
N ALA A 72 0.38 -14.39 -8.84
CA ALA A 72 -0.01 -14.77 -10.20
C ALA A 72 1.08 -15.62 -10.87
N ASP A 73 0.76 -16.30 -11.96
CA ASP A 73 1.70 -17.09 -12.75
C ASP A 73 2.88 -16.26 -13.26
N SER A 74 2.69 -14.97 -13.47
CA SER A 74 3.75 -13.99 -13.76
C SER A 74 4.77 -13.80 -12.61
N GLY A 75 4.52 -14.38 -11.42
CA GLY A 75 5.33 -14.19 -10.21
C GLY A 75 5.08 -12.85 -9.49
N VAL A 76 4.12 -12.05 -9.96
CA VAL A 76 3.75 -10.80 -9.29
C VAL A 76 2.87 -11.12 -8.08
N CYS A 77 3.32 -10.68 -6.91
CA CYS A 77 2.71 -11.01 -5.63
C CYS A 77 1.87 -9.86 -5.09
N ILE A 78 0.60 -10.14 -4.87
CA ILE A 78 -0.33 -9.22 -4.21
C ILE A 78 -1.17 -10.04 -3.25
N ALA A 79 -1.25 -9.56 -2.02
CA ALA A 79 -2.03 -10.22 -0.99
C ALA A 79 -2.85 -9.23 -0.18
N PHE A 80 -3.85 -9.76 0.52
CA PHE A 80 -4.76 -9.03 1.38
C PHE A 80 -4.84 -9.74 2.74
N GLY A 81 -5.15 -8.97 3.78
CA GLY A 81 -5.32 -9.51 5.11
C GLY A 81 -4.09 -10.29 5.59
N TYR A 82 -4.29 -11.43 6.18
CA TYR A 82 -3.18 -12.25 6.71
C TYR A 82 -2.16 -12.73 5.67
N ALA A 83 -2.54 -12.78 4.40
CA ALA A 83 -1.61 -13.15 3.33
C ALA A 83 -0.54 -12.09 3.08
N GLN A 84 -0.80 -10.82 3.40
CA GLN A 84 0.15 -9.71 3.33
C GLN A 84 1.39 -9.97 4.18
N ASP A 85 1.22 -10.54 5.38
CA ASP A 85 2.35 -10.85 6.27
C ASP A 85 3.30 -11.89 5.68
N LYS A 86 2.79 -12.81 4.86
CA LYS A 86 3.62 -13.79 4.16
C LYS A 86 4.48 -13.12 3.09
N ILE A 87 3.92 -12.19 2.33
CA ILE A 87 4.67 -11.39 1.36
C ILE A 87 5.70 -10.51 2.09
N LYS A 88 5.30 -9.78 3.12
CA LYS A 88 6.23 -8.95 3.91
C LYS A 88 7.39 -9.77 4.48
N THR A 89 7.11 -10.93 5.04
CA THR A 89 8.13 -11.85 5.58
C THR A 89 9.09 -12.29 4.50
N TYR A 90 8.57 -12.71 3.34
CA TYR A 90 9.38 -13.16 2.23
C TYR A 90 10.29 -12.06 1.68
N PHE A 91 9.77 -10.84 1.49
CA PHE A 91 10.54 -9.68 1.01
C PHE A 91 11.21 -8.89 2.14
N LYS A 92 11.44 -9.51 3.33
CA LYS A 92 12.12 -8.89 4.49
C LYS A 92 11.51 -7.54 4.87
N ARG A 93 10.19 -7.50 4.93
CA ARG A 93 9.37 -6.32 5.22
C ARG A 93 9.62 -5.13 4.29
N PHE A 94 10.21 -5.37 3.12
CA PHE A 94 10.62 -4.36 2.15
C PHE A 94 11.71 -3.39 2.66
N LEU A 95 12.33 -3.67 3.80
CA LEU A 95 13.38 -2.83 4.38
C LEU A 95 14.79 -3.18 3.90
N ASP A 96 14.96 -4.27 3.17
CA ASP A 96 16.24 -4.71 2.61
C ASP A 96 16.35 -4.30 1.13
N PHE A 97 16.92 -3.13 0.89
CA PHE A 97 17.08 -2.59 -0.47
C PHE A 97 18.01 -3.43 -1.39
N ARG A 98 18.74 -4.41 -0.85
CA ARG A 98 19.51 -5.37 -1.67
C ARG A 98 18.60 -6.27 -2.50
N LEU A 99 17.32 -6.37 -2.17
CA LEU A 99 16.31 -7.07 -2.95
C LEU A 99 15.73 -6.21 -4.09
N VAL A 100 16.02 -4.91 -4.14
CA VAL A 100 15.54 -4.03 -5.21
C VAL A 100 16.35 -4.29 -6.47
N GLN A 101 15.66 -4.78 -7.51
CA GLN A 101 16.24 -5.02 -8.82
C GLN A 101 16.28 -3.77 -9.69
N SER A 102 15.26 -2.93 -9.57
CA SER A 102 15.16 -1.68 -10.32
C SER A 102 14.40 -0.62 -9.52
N SER A 103 14.77 0.64 -9.77
CA SER A 103 14.04 1.81 -9.30
C SER A 103 13.83 2.77 -10.46
N ARG A 104 12.67 3.42 -10.50
CA ARG A 104 12.38 4.46 -11.49
C ARG A 104 11.49 5.53 -10.89
N ARG A 105 11.64 6.76 -11.35
CA ARG A 105 10.71 7.83 -11.00
C ARG A 105 9.34 7.57 -11.63
N ILE A 106 8.27 7.83 -10.88
CA ILE A 106 6.90 7.84 -11.35
C ILE A 106 6.43 9.29 -11.42
N GLY A 107 6.02 9.73 -12.61
CA GLY A 107 5.55 11.10 -12.83
C GLY A 107 6.63 12.17 -12.65
N GLU A 108 6.20 13.42 -12.72
CA GLU A 108 7.04 14.60 -12.48
C GLU A 108 7.09 14.95 -10.99
N VAL A 109 8.00 15.86 -10.63
CA VAL A 109 8.03 16.44 -9.29
C VAL A 109 6.79 17.33 -9.12
N SER A 110 5.91 16.96 -8.19
CA SER A 110 4.75 17.77 -7.85
C SER A 110 5.09 18.83 -6.80
N VAL A 111 4.11 19.67 -6.47
CA VAL A 111 4.24 20.65 -5.38
C VAL A 111 4.53 19.96 -4.04
N ASN A 112 3.92 18.80 -3.80
CA ASN A 112 4.01 18.06 -2.54
C ASN A 112 5.15 17.05 -2.49
N GLY A 113 5.57 16.48 -3.64
CA GLY A 113 6.56 15.43 -3.59
C GLY A 113 7.00 14.86 -4.93
N PHE A 114 7.84 13.86 -4.83
CA PHE A 114 8.26 13.02 -5.94
C PHE A 114 8.34 11.56 -5.48
N VAL A 115 8.12 10.63 -6.41
CA VAL A 115 7.89 9.24 -6.10
C VAL A 115 8.80 8.33 -6.93
N PHE A 116 9.39 7.31 -6.28
CA PHE A 116 10.08 6.23 -6.96
C PHE A 116 9.31 4.91 -6.82
N GLU A 117 9.11 4.20 -7.93
CA GLU A 117 8.73 2.80 -7.94
C GLU A 117 9.97 1.95 -7.67
N LEU A 118 9.86 1.01 -6.74
CA LEU A 118 10.88 0.03 -6.41
C LEU A 118 10.37 -1.37 -6.72
N ALA A 119 11.07 -2.10 -7.59
CA ALA A 119 10.77 -3.49 -7.89
C ALA A 119 11.65 -4.41 -7.02
N TYR A 120 11.06 -5.03 -6.03
CA TYR A 120 11.71 -6.04 -5.19
C TYR A 120 11.61 -7.40 -5.85
N LYS A 121 12.74 -8.05 -6.07
CA LYS A 121 12.81 -9.40 -6.63
C LYS A 121 13.51 -10.36 -5.69
N ARG A 122 12.90 -11.51 -5.49
CA ARG A 122 13.50 -12.63 -4.77
C ARG A 122 13.11 -13.94 -5.44
N LYS A 123 14.11 -14.66 -5.97
CA LYS A 123 13.90 -15.85 -6.81
C LYS A 123 12.95 -15.53 -7.98
N HIS A 124 11.81 -16.25 -8.06
CA HIS A 124 10.81 -16.10 -9.14
C HIS A 124 9.77 -15.03 -8.86
N TYR A 125 9.74 -14.50 -7.62
CA TYR A 125 8.68 -13.60 -7.20
C TYR A 125 9.13 -12.15 -7.24
N THR A 126 8.20 -11.29 -7.63
CA THR A 126 8.38 -9.83 -7.66
C THR A 126 7.25 -9.18 -6.88
N SER A 127 7.59 -8.16 -6.11
CA SER A 127 6.62 -7.28 -5.47
C SER A 127 7.12 -5.84 -5.57
N TYR A 128 6.21 -4.90 -5.45
CA TYR A 128 6.52 -3.50 -5.69
C TYR A 128 6.25 -2.66 -4.44
N ALA A 129 7.04 -1.61 -4.28
CA ALA A 129 6.80 -0.56 -3.32
C ALA A 129 7.01 0.80 -3.98
N VAL A 130 6.44 1.84 -3.41
CA VAL A 130 6.76 3.23 -3.76
C VAL A 130 7.47 3.90 -2.60
N LEU A 131 8.50 4.66 -2.93
CA LEU A 131 9.18 5.57 -2.02
C LEU A 131 8.69 6.99 -2.33
N LYS A 132 7.82 7.54 -1.47
CA LYS A 132 7.29 8.90 -1.55
C LYS A 132 8.22 9.84 -0.80
N ASN A 133 8.57 10.95 -1.41
CA ASN A 133 9.51 11.95 -0.89
C ASN A 133 8.84 13.32 -0.91
N SER A 134 9.10 14.17 0.08
CA SER A 134 8.66 15.56 0.09
C SER A 134 9.40 16.39 -0.96
N ALA A 135 8.71 17.33 -1.62
CA ALA A 135 9.32 18.19 -2.63
C ALA A 135 10.04 19.42 -2.03
N ASN A 136 9.53 19.94 -0.91
CA ASN A 136 10.02 21.15 -0.27
C ASN A 136 9.65 21.18 1.23
N GLN A 137 10.05 22.22 1.94
CA GLN A 137 9.80 22.38 3.37
C GLN A 137 8.30 22.50 3.74
N GLY A 138 7.51 23.12 2.88
CA GLY A 138 6.07 23.31 3.07
C GLY A 138 5.20 22.18 2.47
N ALA A 139 5.82 21.09 2.01
CA ALA A 139 5.11 19.93 1.49
C ALA A 139 4.39 19.14 2.61
N ASP A 140 3.55 18.20 2.23
CA ASP A 140 2.88 17.30 3.17
C ASP A 140 3.88 16.63 4.12
N ASN A 141 3.50 16.55 5.40
CA ASN A 141 4.33 15.93 6.42
C ASN A 141 4.32 14.40 6.29
N LEU A 142 5.35 13.85 5.64
CA LEU A 142 5.46 12.41 5.40
C LEU A 142 5.65 11.60 6.68
N VAL A 143 6.16 12.21 7.75
CA VAL A 143 6.26 11.54 9.06
C VAL A 143 4.89 11.36 9.67
N TYR A 144 4.00 12.36 9.54
CA TYR A 144 2.59 12.23 9.92
C TYR A 144 1.88 11.16 9.07
N GLU A 145 2.06 11.19 7.75
CA GLU A 145 1.49 10.18 6.84
C GLU A 145 1.95 8.77 7.21
N TYR A 146 3.22 8.61 7.58
CA TYR A 146 3.75 7.34 8.07
C TYR A 146 3.06 6.87 9.35
N VAL A 147 2.87 7.77 10.32
CA VAL A 147 2.20 7.44 11.61
C VAL A 147 0.76 7.00 11.36
N VAL A 148 0.02 7.75 10.54
CA VAL A 148 -1.37 7.41 10.17
C VAL A 148 -1.41 6.07 9.43
N GLY A 149 -0.55 5.89 8.43
CA GLY A 149 -0.48 4.65 7.66
C GLY A 149 -0.16 3.42 8.50
N LYS A 150 0.76 3.54 9.47
CA LYS A 150 1.09 2.45 10.40
C LYS A 150 -0.07 2.14 11.36
N TYR A 151 -0.79 3.15 11.81
CA TYR A 151 -2.00 2.94 12.61
C TYR A 151 -3.09 2.22 11.80
N ILE A 152 -3.32 2.64 10.56
CA ILE A 152 -4.23 1.98 9.62
C ILE A 152 -3.83 0.52 9.40
N ASP A 153 -2.54 0.23 9.22
CA ASP A 153 -2.04 -1.14 9.07
C ASP A 153 -2.34 -2.01 10.28
N LEU A 154 -2.15 -1.46 11.47
CA LEU A 154 -2.34 -2.19 12.73
C LEU A 154 -3.83 -2.47 13.00
N GLU A 155 -4.66 -1.45 12.84
CA GLU A 155 -6.05 -1.49 13.29
C GLU A 155 -7.02 -1.95 12.19
N TYR A 156 -6.83 -1.54 10.93
CA TYR A 156 -7.86 -1.65 9.90
C TYR A 156 -7.50 -2.55 8.71
N SER A 157 -6.22 -2.68 8.32
CA SER A 157 -5.83 -3.41 7.10
C SER A 157 -6.24 -4.87 7.07
N LYS A 158 -6.39 -5.51 8.23
CA LYS A 158 -6.89 -6.89 8.34
C LYS A 158 -8.39 -7.04 8.09
N TYR A 159 -9.15 -5.93 8.16
CA TYR A 159 -10.60 -5.91 7.99
C TYR A 159 -11.05 -5.47 6.60
N PHE A 160 -10.27 -4.56 5.96
CA PHE A 160 -10.67 -3.90 4.72
C PHE A 160 -9.62 -4.06 3.63
N PRO A 161 -10.00 -4.54 2.42
CA PRO A 161 -9.05 -4.73 1.32
C PRO A 161 -8.63 -3.42 0.63
N CYS A 162 -9.36 -2.32 0.87
CA CYS A 162 -9.17 -1.04 0.20
C CYS A 162 -8.04 -0.17 0.77
N LEU A 163 -7.29 -0.65 1.75
CA LEU A 163 -6.23 0.10 2.39
C LEU A 163 -4.86 -0.26 1.82
N ILE A 164 -3.98 0.74 1.73
CA ILE A 164 -2.59 0.55 1.32
C ILE A 164 -1.70 0.32 2.53
N GLU A 165 -0.69 -0.54 2.42
CA GLU A 165 0.25 -0.82 3.52
C GLU A 165 1.40 0.18 3.56
N THR A 166 1.81 0.56 4.77
CA THR A 166 2.97 1.41 5.03
C THR A 166 4.12 0.58 5.60
N TYR A 167 5.23 0.50 4.85
CA TYR A 167 6.33 -0.41 5.18
C TYR A 167 7.39 0.21 6.07
N GLY A 168 7.82 1.45 5.79
CA GLY A 168 8.91 2.06 6.55
C GLY A 168 9.05 3.56 6.34
N LEU A 169 9.72 4.19 7.32
CA LEU A 169 10.14 5.58 7.27
C LEU A 169 11.65 5.63 7.10
N PHE A 170 12.13 6.50 6.22
CA PHE A 170 13.55 6.66 5.94
C PHE A 170 13.92 8.15 5.95
N ARG A 171 15.20 8.41 6.12
CA ARG A 171 15.80 9.73 6.00
C ARG A 171 17.02 9.66 5.10
N TYR A 172 17.21 10.67 4.25
CA TYR A 172 18.45 10.85 3.51
C TYR A 172 19.61 11.18 4.47
N THR A 173 20.79 10.67 4.18
CA THR A 173 21.99 10.89 5.01
C THR A 173 22.38 12.35 5.11
N ASN A 174 22.07 13.15 4.06
CA ASN A 174 22.35 14.58 3.99
C ASN A 174 21.50 15.25 2.90
N VAL A 175 21.52 16.59 2.90
CA VAL A 175 20.75 17.41 1.94
C VAL A 175 21.17 17.15 0.49
N GLN A 176 22.46 16.95 0.23
CA GLN A 176 22.96 16.71 -1.14
C GLN A 176 22.39 15.40 -1.70
N ALA A 177 22.31 14.34 -0.89
CA ALA A 177 21.70 13.08 -1.30
C ALA A 177 20.22 13.23 -1.63
N TYR A 178 19.49 14.05 -0.87
CA TYR A 178 18.10 14.40 -1.17
C TYR A 178 17.97 15.18 -2.48
N GLU A 179 18.78 16.22 -2.68
CA GLU A 179 18.73 17.04 -3.91
C GLU A 179 19.08 16.18 -5.14
N ASN A 180 20.09 15.31 -5.03
CA ASN A 180 20.42 14.38 -6.11
C ASN A 180 19.24 13.45 -6.44
N ALA A 181 18.56 12.92 -5.43
CA ALA A 181 17.37 12.08 -5.65
C ALA A 181 16.21 12.87 -6.27
N LYS A 182 16.03 14.14 -5.88
CA LYS A 182 15.00 15.02 -6.42
C LYS A 182 15.23 15.37 -7.88
N GLN A 183 16.48 15.58 -8.29
CA GLN A 183 16.86 15.95 -9.66
C GLN A 183 17.04 14.74 -10.58
N SER A 184 17.53 13.63 -10.05
CA SER A 184 17.86 12.42 -10.80
C SER A 184 16.69 11.47 -10.93
N SER A 185 16.69 10.66 -11.99
CA SER A 185 15.81 9.48 -12.10
C SER A 185 16.34 8.26 -11.33
N LYS A 186 17.53 8.35 -10.72
CA LYS A 186 18.20 7.27 -10.01
C LYS A 186 18.23 7.53 -8.50
N LEU A 187 17.90 6.53 -7.73
CA LEU A 187 17.92 6.56 -6.26
C LEU A 187 19.16 5.80 -5.76
N GLU A 188 19.94 6.44 -4.88
CA GLU A 188 21.07 5.82 -4.20
C GLU A 188 20.62 5.26 -2.84
N PHE A 189 20.37 3.96 -2.76
CA PHE A 189 19.85 3.31 -1.55
C PHE A 189 20.78 3.43 -0.33
N LYS A 190 22.11 3.53 -0.54
CA LYS A 190 23.08 3.75 0.56
C LYS A 190 22.91 5.12 1.24
N SER A 191 22.24 6.07 0.57
CA SER A 191 21.93 7.38 1.14
C SER A 191 20.67 7.41 1.99
N LEU A 192 19.97 6.29 2.12
CA LEU A 192 18.74 6.15 2.90
C LEU A 192 19.01 5.40 4.21
N VAL A 193 18.68 6.02 5.31
CA VAL A 193 18.74 5.43 6.65
C VAL A 193 17.34 5.14 7.13
N HIS A 194 17.07 3.88 7.47
CA HIS A 194 15.80 3.47 8.06
C HIS A 194 15.65 4.06 9.46
N ILE A 195 14.50 4.67 9.73
CA ILE A 195 14.12 5.15 11.05
C ILE A 195 13.30 4.04 11.73
N PRO A 196 13.85 3.35 12.73
CA PRO A 196 13.19 2.21 13.35
C PRO A 196 12.03 2.64 14.23
N GLU A 197 11.00 1.79 14.28
CA GLU A 197 9.94 1.91 15.27
C GLU A 197 10.48 1.63 16.67
N ARG A 198 10.16 2.47 17.66
CA ARG A 198 10.53 2.28 19.05
C ARG A 198 9.31 1.99 19.91
N ASN A 199 9.29 0.83 20.59
CA ASN A 199 8.36 0.45 21.68
C ASN A 199 6.87 0.77 21.43
N GLY A 200 6.38 0.55 20.22
CA GLY A 200 4.99 0.85 19.86
C GLY A 200 4.66 2.35 19.82
N ALA A 201 5.63 3.23 20.06
CA ALA A 201 5.61 4.61 19.62
C ALA A 201 6.39 4.65 18.32
N VAL A 202 5.74 5.10 17.28
CA VAL A 202 6.14 4.86 15.91
C VAL A 202 7.43 5.58 15.52
N ILE A 203 7.86 6.59 16.27
CA ILE A 203 9.01 7.44 15.92
C ILE A 203 9.62 8.01 17.18
N ASP A 204 10.92 8.31 17.15
CA ASP A 204 11.51 9.11 18.21
C ASP A 204 11.01 10.56 18.15
N VAL A 205 10.96 11.15 19.33
CA VAL A 205 10.44 12.51 19.57
C VAL A 205 11.14 13.56 18.70
N ASP A 206 12.45 13.44 18.55
CA ASP A 206 13.24 14.43 17.83
C ASP A 206 12.95 14.37 16.32
N THR A 207 12.84 13.16 15.74
CA THR A 207 12.47 13.00 14.35
C THR A 207 11.11 13.64 14.07
N PHE A 208 10.11 13.41 14.95
CA PHE A 208 8.79 13.98 14.77
C PHE A 208 8.79 15.51 14.91
N LYS A 209 9.48 16.04 15.91
CA LYS A 209 9.64 17.48 16.13
C LYS A 209 10.27 18.17 14.92
N TRP A 210 11.34 17.60 14.37
CA TRP A 210 11.99 18.12 13.18
C TRP A 210 11.09 18.07 11.96
N SER A 211 10.32 17.01 11.78
CA SER A 211 9.40 16.88 10.64
C SER A 211 8.29 17.92 10.63
N CYS A 212 7.93 18.47 11.80
CA CYS A 212 6.96 19.56 11.90
C CYS A 212 7.53 20.91 11.44
N ILE A 213 8.86 21.06 11.47
CA ILE A 213 9.57 22.27 11.03
C ILE A 213 9.94 22.12 9.56
N ASP A 214 10.45 20.96 9.19
CA ASP A 214 10.92 20.66 7.83
C ASP A 214 10.74 19.18 7.51
N SER A 215 9.80 18.87 6.62
CA SER A 215 9.55 17.50 6.15
C SER A 215 10.52 17.02 5.07
N ARG A 216 11.38 17.90 4.53
CA ARG A 216 12.41 17.49 3.57
C ARG A 216 13.30 16.41 4.17
N GLN A 217 13.99 15.70 3.33
CA GLN A 217 14.87 14.58 3.69
C GLN A 217 14.17 13.35 4.27
N HIS A 218 12.89 13.41 4.60
CA HIS A 218 12.13 12.21 4.97
C HIS A 218 11.44 11.62 3.76
N CYS A 219 11.35 10.31 3.75
CA CYS A 219 10.58 9.57 2.74
C CYS A 219 9.92 8.34 3.36
N ILE A 220 8.75 8.00 2.83
CA ILE A 220 7.99 6.83 3.28
C ILE A 220 7.97 5.77 2.19
N LEU A 221 8.05 4.53 2.62
CA LEU A 221 7.92 3.36 1.77
C LEU A 221 6.56 2.73 1.99
N THR A 222 5.75 2.67 0.93
CA THR A 222 4.40 2.11 0.97
C THR A 222 4.22 1.03 -0.09
N GLN A 223 3.17 0.24 0.03
CA GLN A 223 2.77 -0.75 -0.95
C GLN A 223 2.55 -0.09 -2.31
N HIS A 224 3.04 -0.73 -3.36
CA HIS A 224 2.72 -0.36 -4.74
C HIS A 224 2.12 -1.54 -5.49
N LEU A 225 1.12 -1.24 -6.28
CA LEU A 225 0.43 -2.18 -7.15
C LEU A 225 0.74 -1.79 -8.60
N LYS A 226 1.57 -2.56 -9.27
CA LYS A 226 1.97 -2.23 -10.64
C LYS A 226 0.79 -2.31 -11.61
N GLY A 227 0.67 -1.30 -12.46
CA GLY A 227 -0.41 -1.27 -13.46
C GLY A 227 -1.75 -0.78 -12.93
N VAL A 228 -1.78 -0.14 -11.75
CA VAL A 228 -2.98 0.55 -11.26
C VAL A 228 -3.34 1.71 -12.17
N ILE A 229 -4.63 2.00 -12.23
CA ILE A 229 -5.18 3.24 -12.77
C ILE A 229 -5.83 4.01 -11.64
N SER A 230 -5.79 5.34 -11.68
CA SER A 230 -6.57 6.14 -10.73
C SER A 230 -8.02 6.26 -11.23
N LEU A 231 -8.94 6.49 -10.30
CA LEU A 231 -10.31 6.84 -10.68
C LEU A 231 -10.34 8.15 -11.50
N GLY A 232 -9.36 9.05 -11.26
CA GLY A 232 -9.14 10.26 -12.05
C GLY A 232 -8.76 9.97 -13.51
N ASP A 233 -7.99 8.90 -13.76
CA ASP A 233 -7.68 8.49 -15.14
C ASP A 233 -8.94 7.99 -15.86
N VAL A 234 -9.86 7.34 -15.14
CA VAL A 234 -11.15 6.93 -15.71
C VAL A 234 -12.02 8.14 -16.01
N MET A 235 -12.12 9.09 -15.06
CA MET A 235 -12.92 10.31 -15.24
C MET A 235 -12.41 11.19 -16.38
N SER A 236 -11.10 11.24 -16.60
CA SER A 236 -10.48 11.99 -17.70
C SER A 236 -10.48 11.24 -19.05
N GLY A 237 -11.02 10.02 -19.11
CA GLY A 237 -11.06 9.20 -20.32
C GLY A 237 -9.74 8.53 -20.71
N LYS A 238 -8.69 8.65 -19.88
CA LYS A 238 -7.41 7.98 -20.10
C LYS A 238 -7.48 6.47 -19.86
N ALA A 239 -8.45 6.02 -19.07
CA ALA A 239 -8.74 4.63 -18.80
C ALA A 239 -10.25 4.35 -18.86
N ARG A 240 -10.62 3.07 -18.98
CA ARG A 240 -12.04 2.65 -18.99
C ARG A 240 -12.28 1.53 -18.00
N LEU A 241 -13.44 1.57 -17.34
CA LEU A 241 -13.92 0.46 -16.51
C LEU A 241 -14.41 -0.70 -17.39
N LYS A 242 -14.39 -1.91 -16.83
CA LYS A 242 -14.82 -3.13 -17.55
C LYS A 242 -16.33 -3.16 -17.85
N ASN A 243 -17.13 -2.53 -17.01
CA ASN A 243 -18.56 -2.32 -17.21
C ASN A 243 -19.03 -1.12 -16.40
N GLU A 244 -20.25 -0.67 -16.64
CA GLU A 244 -20.81 0.53 -16.00
C GLU A 244 -21.04 0.35 -14.50
N MET A 245 -21.31 -0.86 -14.02
CA MET A 245 -21.54 -1.13 -12.59
C MET A 245 -20.25 -1.13 -11.76
N GLU A 246 -19.08 -1.24 -12.37
CA GLU A 246 -17.82 -1.22 -11.64
C GLU A 246 -17.66 0.05 -10.79
N ILE A 247 -18.13 1.19 -11.27
CA ILE A 247 -18.06 2.44 -10.50
C ILE A 247 -18.85 2.35 -9.18
N VAL A 248 -20.03 1.69 -9.21
CA VAL A 248 -20.85 1.48 -8.02
C VAL A 248 -20.13 0.55 -7.05
N TYR A 249 -19.50 -0.52 -7.54
CA TYR A 249 -18.72 -1.45 -6.71
C TYR A 249 -17.46 -0.81 -6.12
N ILE A 250 -16.82 0.07 -6.89
CA ILE A 250 -15.66 0.86 -6.43
C ILE A 250 -16.07 1.79 -5.28
N LEU A 251 -17.09 2.61 -5.49
CA LEU A 251 -17.58 3.51 -4.45
C LEU A 251 -18.10 2.74 -3.24
N PHE A 252 -18.78 1.61 -3.43
CA PHE A 252 -19.23 0.77 -2.33
C PHE A 252 -18.05 0.31 -1.46
N GLN A 253 -16.94 -0.16 -2.04
CA GLN A 253 -15.76 -0.59 -1.28
C GLN A 253 -15.18 0.55 -0.44
N VAL A 254 -15.09 1.77 -1.02
CA VAL A 254 -14.63 2.97 -0.31
C VAL A 254 -15.57 3.34 0.83
N TYR A 255 -16.86 3.49 0.54
CA TYR A 255 -17.83 3.95 1.52
C TYR A 255 -18.19 2.90 2.58
N TYR A 256 -18.01 1.62 2.27
CA TYR A 256 -18.12 0.56 3.28
C TYR A 256 -17.01 0.70 4.34
N PHE A 257 -15.77 0.97 3.95
CA PHE A 257 -14.69 1.27 4.89
C PHE A 257 -15.01 2.54 5.70
N LEU A 258 -15.30 3.65 5.02
CA LEU A 258 -15.59 4.93 5.66
C LEU A 258 -16.76 4.83 6.66
N PHE A 259 -17.79 4.05 6.34
CA PHE A 259 -18.91 3.79 7.23
C PHE A 259 -18.46 3.19 8.57
N HIS A 260 -17.55 2.21 8.55
CA HIS A 260 -17.09 1.55 9.75
C HIS A 260 -16.17 2.44 10.62
N VAL A 261 -15.47 3.38 10.00
CA VAL A 261 -14.49 4.23 10.68
C VAL A 261 -14.92 5.69 10.81
N ARG A 262 -16.12 6.06 10.37
CA ARG A 262 -16.59 7.44 10.22
C ARG A 262 -16.52 8.32 11.46
N LYS A 263 -16.49 7.73 12.66
CA LYS A 263 -16.36 8.46 13.92
C LYS A 263 -14.92 8.73 14.33
N ASP A 264 -14.00 7.98 13.76
CA ASP A 264 -12.60 7.95 14.16
C ASP A 264 -11.66 8.33 13.01
N PHE A 265 -12.17 8.45 11.78
CA PHE A 265 -11.38 8.73 10.59
C PHE A 265 -12.11 9.64 9.62
N THR A 266 -11.39 10.61 9.09
CA THR A 266 -11.77 11.43 7.92
C THR A 266 -10.54 11.57 7.03
N HIS A 267 -10.67 11.24 5.76
CA HIS A 267 -9.55 11.32 4.82
C HIS A 267 -9.18 12.78 4.49
N TYR A 268 -10.15 13.67 4.46
CA TYR A 268 -10.06 15.10 4.11
C TYR A 268 -9.59 15.41 2.69
N ASP A 269 -8.73 14.58 2.11
CA ASP A 269 -8.25 14.73 0.74
C ASP A 269 -8.73 13.59 -0.19
N LEU A 270 -9.90 13.04 0.11
CA LEU A 270 -10.48 11.96 -0.69
C LEU A 270 -11.04 12.52 -2.01
N HIS A 271 -10.27 12.37 -3.05
CA HIS A 271 -10.65 12.72 -4.42
C HIS A 271 -10.29 11.56 -5.37
N GLU A 272 -10.70 11.67 -6.62
CA GLU A 272 -10.54 10.61 -7.63
C GLU A 272 -9.08 10.21 -7.91
N GLY A 273 -8.12 11.11 -7.66
CA GLY A 273 -6.68 10.81 -7.77
C GLY A 273 -6.16 9.92 -6.65
N ASN A 274 -6.82 9.95 -5.47
CA ASN A 274 -6.43 9.18 -4.28
C ASN A 274 -7.18 7.84 -4.15
N VAL A 275 -7.92 7.45 -5.19
CA VAL A 275 -8.58 6.15 -5.30
C VAL A 275 -7.96 5.39 -6.47
N LEU A 276 -7.18 4.37 -6.15
CA LEU A 276 -6.51 3.51 -7.13
C LEU A 276 -7.32 2.24 -7.38
N LEU A 277 -7.37 1.83 -8.64
CA LEU A 277 -8.06 0.64 -9.12
C LEU A 277 -7.02 -0.36 -9.61
N PHE A 278 -6.92 -1.47 -8.92
CA PHE A 278 -5.99 -2.53 -9.24
C PHE A 278 -6.73 -3.73 -9.81
N GLU A 279 -6.40 -4.13 -11.04
CA GLU A 279 -6.86 -5.36 -11.68
C GLU A 279 -5.77 -6.43 -11.45
N PRO A 280 -5.93 -7.36 -10.49
CA PRO A 280 -4.89 -8.32 -10.12
C PRO A 280 -4.50 -9.24 -11.28
N GLU A 281 -5.48 -9.65 -12.08
CA GLU A 281 -5.27 -10.50 -13.24
C GLU A 281 -6.31 -10.16 -14.32
N LYS A 282 -5.84 -9.87 -15.52
CA LYS A 282 -6.70 -9.48 -16.65
C LYS A 282 -7.71 -10.59 -16.99
N GLY A 283 -8.97 -10.20 -17.10
CA GLY A 283 -10.05 -11.11 -17.46
C GLY A 283 -10.61 -11.94 -16.32
N LYS A 284 -10.01 -11.90 -15.12
CA LYS A 284 -10.54 -12.55 -13.92
C LYS A 284 -11.24 -11.54 -13.02
N LYS A 285 -12.18 -12.01 -12.21
CA LYS A 285 -12.90 -11.18 -11.24
C LYS A 285 -12.68 -11.69 -9.81
N ILE A 286 -12.94 -10.80 -8.87
CA ILE A 286 -13.01 -11.13 -7.45
C ILE A 286 -14.46 -11.14 -7.04
N LYS A 287 -14.89 -12.20 -6.37
CA LYS A 287 -16.21 -12.29 -5.77
C LYS A 287 -16.16 -11.74 -4.36
N TYR A 288 -16.80 -10.61 -4.16
CA TYR A 288 -16.93 -9.96 -2.87
C TYR A 288 -18.22 -10.37 -2.16
N LYS A 289 -18.15 -10.50 -0.84
CA LYS A 289 -19.27 -10.63 0.06
C LYS A 289 -19.07 -9.67 1.23
N TYR A 290 -19.96 -8.73 1.41
CA TYR A 290 -19.92 -7.77 2.51
C TYR A 290 -21.09 -7.99 3.45
N LYS A 291 -20.83 -8.02 4.77
CA LYS A 291 -21.85 -8.07 5.81
C LYS A 291 -22.27 -6.64 6.15
N LEU A 292 -23.53 -6.33 5.97
CA LEU A 292 -24.09 -5.03 6.33
C LEU A 292 -24.37 -4.95 7.84
N SER A 293 -24.63 -3.73 8.35
CA SER A 293 -24.92 -3.50 9.77
C SER A 293 -26.17 -4.23 10.30
N ASP A 294 -27.14 -4.50 9.41
CA ASP A 294 -28.34 -5.28 9.72
C ASP A 294 -28.11 -6.80 9.62
N GLY A 295 -26.87 -7.24 9.41
CA GLY A 295 -26.48 -8.65 9.28
C GLY A 295 -26.70 -9.24 7.89
N LYS A 296 -27.38 -8.54 6.98
CA LYS A 296 -27.54 -9.00 5.60
C LYS A 296 -26.22 -9.06 4.84
N LEU A 297 -26.17 -9.91 3.84
CA LEU A 297 -25.01 -10.05 2.96
C LEU A 297 -25.32 -9.41 1.61
N ILE A 298 -24.42 -8.58 1.14
CA ILE A 298 -24.38 -8.09 -0.24
C ILE A 298 -23.22 -8.77 -0.98
N SER A 299 -23.46 -9.19 -2.22
CA SER A 299 -22.45 -9.83 -3.06
C SER A 299 -22.41 -9.22 -4.44
N PHE A 300 -21.20 -9.04 -4.95
CA PHE A 300 -20.98 -8.61 -6.34
C PHE A 300 -19.63 -9.15 -6.83
N GLU A 301 -19.42 -9.04 -8.14
CA GLU A 301 -18.17 -9.43 -8.80
C GLU A 301 -17.56 -8.20 -9.43
N SER A 302 -16.29 -7.93 -9.09
CA SER A 302 -15.55 -6.80 -9.63
C SER A 302 -14.19 -7.27 -10.18
N ALA A 303 -13.75 -6.65 -11.25
CA ALA A 303 -12.39 -6.81 -11.77
C ALA A 303 -11.36 -6.12 -10.88
N TYR A 304 -11.78 -5.21 -10.01
CA TYR A 304 -10.89 -4.31 -9.28
C TYR A 304 -10.86 -4.57 -7.78
N VAL A 305 -9.64 -4.43 -7.23
CA VAL A 305 -9.41 -4.10 -5.83
C VAL A 305 -9.19 -2.61 -5.74
N VAL A 306 -9.99 -1.94 -4.94
CA VAL A 306 -9.84 -0.51 -4.67
C VAL A 306 -8.73 -0.29 -3.65
N LYS A 307 -7.93 0.77 -3.81
CA LYS A 307 -6.95 1.22 -2.82
C LYS A 307 -7.07 2.72 -2.59
N ILE A 308 -7.21 3.08 -1.33
CA ILE A 308 -7.17 4.46 -0.85
C ILE A 308 -5.73 4.79 -0.49
N ILE A 309 -5.23 5.93 -0.95
CA ILE A 309 -3.84 6.38 -0.75
C ILE A 309 -3.81 7.81 -0.21
N ASP A 310 -2.63 8.24 0.22
CA ASP A 310 -2.32 9.63 0.62
C ASP A 310 -2.98 10.05 1.94
N TYR A 311 -2.50 9.45 3.03
CA TYR A 311 -3.00 9.71 4.38
C TYR A 311 -2.41 10.95 5.05
N GLY A 312 -1.66 11.77 4.33
CA GLY A 312 -0.95 12.93 4.90
C GLY A 312 -1.85 14.03 5.47
N ARG A 313 -3.14 14.03 5.12
CA ARG A 313 -4.13 15.02 5.54
C ARG A 313 -5.26 14.48 6.40
N CYS A 314 -5.22 13.19 6.72
CA CYS A 314 -6.31 12.53 7.42
C CYS A 314 -6.44 13.01 8.87
N HIS A 315 -7.68 13.06 9.36
CA HIS A 315 -7.92 12.87 10.79
C HIS A 315 -8.00 11.37 11.08
N ILE A 316 -7.38 10.94 12.16
CA ILE A 316 -7.58 9.61 12.71
C ILE A 316 -7.49 9.67 14.25
N LYS A 317 -8.53 9.16 14.90
CA LYS A 317 -8.55 9.04 16.35
C LYS A 317 -7.65 7.86 16.75
N MET A 318 -6.46 8.18 17.16
CA MET A 318 -5.50 7.20 17.65
C MET A 318 -5.68 6.98 19.16
N SER A 319 -5.09 5.92 19.70
CA SER A 319 -5.04 5.73 21.15
C SER A 319 -4.39 6.94 21.83
N ASP A 320 -4.76 7.22 23.08
CA ASP A 320 -4.24 8.39 23.86
C ASP A 320 -2.72 8.50 23.83
N LYS A 321 -2.01 7.39 23.77
CA LYS A 321 -0.55 7.35 23.70
C LYS A 321 -0.03 7.94 22.38
N PHE A 322 -0.68 7.64 21.26
CA PHE A 322 -0.36 8.19 19.95
C PHE A 322 -0.75 9.67 19.86
N TYR A 323 -1.93 10.01 20.37
CA TYR A 323 -2.45 11.38 20.35
C TYR A 323 -1.60 12.35 21.15
N LYS A 324 -1.15 11.93 22.35
CA LYS A 324 -0.23 12.73 23.17
C LYS A 324 1.09 12.98 22.45
N THR A 325 1.61 11.98 21.72
CA THR A 325 2.84 12.15 20.96
C THR A 325 2.68 13.17 19.83
N LEU A 326 1.56 13.13 19.09
CA LEU A 326 1.27 14.09 18.02
C LEU A 326 1.00 15.51 18.58
N GLY A 327 0.18 15.64 19.61
CA GLY A 327 -0.21 16.93 20.19
C GLY A 327 0.90 17.66 20.93
N MET A 328 1.91 16.93 21.43
CA MET A 328 3.04 17.53 22.15
C MET A 328 4.07 18.23 21.26
N TYR A 329 4.19 17.85 19.98
CA TYR A 329 5.34 18.23 19.16
C TYR A 329 5.01 19.01 17.90
N CYS A 330 3.77 18.93 17.42
CA CYS A 330 3.35 19.72 16.28
C CYS A 330 2.11 20.52 16.66
N ASN A 331 2.12 21.83 16.40
CA ASN A 331 0.88 22.58 16.37
C ASN A 331 -0.04 21.89 15.34
N PRO A 332 -1.29 21.51 15.70
CA PRO A 332 -2.24 20.89 14.79
C PRO A 332 -2.40 21.62 13.47
N ASN A 333 -2.38 22.96 13.54
CA ASN A 333 -2.40 23.81 12.35
C ASN A 333 -1.15 23.65 11.49
N GLN A 334 -0.01 23.29 12.05
CA GLN A 334 1.23 23.03 11.29
C GLN A 334 1.24 21.66 10.62
N ILE A 335 0.64 20.64 11.22
CA ILE A 335 0.54 19.31 10.59
C ILE A 335 -0.30 19.39 9.31
N ASN A 336 -1.37 20.19 9.34
CA ASN A 336 -2.34 20.28 8.26
C ASN A 336 -2.26 21.54 7.41
N SER A 337 -1.66 22.62 7.92
CA SER A 337 -1.64 23.92 7.25
C SER A 337 -0.35 24.20 6.48
N GLN A 338 0.71 23.49 6.74
CA GLN A 338 1.94 23.66 5.97
C GLN A 338 1.72 23.20 4.52
N GLY A 339 1.58 24.19 3.64
CA GLY A 339 1.30 23.98 2.24
C GLY A 339 -0.15 24.23 1.79
N TYR A 340 -1.05 24.58 2.71
CA TYR A 340 -2.47 24.84 2.38
C TYR A 340 -2.94 26.25 2.79
N PRO A 341 -2.54 27.31 2.06
CA PRO A 341 -3.00 28.68 2.32
C PRO A 341 -4.48 28.91 1.99
N TRP A 342 -5.23 27.90 1.68
CA TRP A 342 -6.59 27.93 1.12
C TRP A 342 -7.70 27.62 2.12
N PHE A 343 -7.38 27.40 3.36
CA PHE A 343 -8.33 27.00 4.40
C PHE A 343 -9.55 27.92 4.57
N ASN A 344 -9.42 29.19 4.23
CA ASN A 344 -10.43 30.20 4.51
C ASN A 344 -11.08 30.77 3.24
N LYS A 345 -10.93 30.14 2.06
CA LYS A 345 -11.57 30.65 0.84
C LYS A 345 -12.90 29.94 0.60
N PRO A 346 -13.96 30.65 0.20
CA PRO A 346 -15.24 30.03 -0.18
C PRO A 346 -15.03 28.96 -1.27
N GLY A 347 -15.69 27.81 -1.09
CA GLY A 347 -15.59 26.68 -2.02
C GLY A 347 -14.40 25.73 -1.81
N MET A 348 -13.54 26.02 -0.82
CA MET A 348 -12.46 25.12 -0.44
C MET A 348 -12.82 24.28 0.78
N TYR A 349 -12.10 23.15 0.95
CA TYR A 349 -12.33 22.28 2.09
C TYR A 349 -11.37 22.61 3.24
N HIS A 350 -11.90 22.48 4.44
CA HIS A 350 -11.10 22.58 5.66
C HIS A 350 -10.51 21.21 6.00
N ILE A 351 -9.29 21.20 6.52
CA ILE A 351 -8.60 20.01 7.00
C ILE A 351 -8.22 20.24 8.46
N ASN A 352 -8.51 19.26 9.31
CA ASN A 352 -8.11 19.30 10.70
C ASN A 352 -7.74 17.89 11.19
N ALA A 353 -6.46 17.65 11.49
CA ALA A 353 -6.01 16.34 11.98
C ALA A 353 -6.60 15.98 13.35
N LEU A 354 -7.11 16.95 14.12
CA LEU A 354 -7.63 16.73 15.47
C LEU A 354 -9.13 16.46 15.50
N GLU A 355 -9.87 16.85 14.46
CA GLU A 355 -11.32 16.75 14.43
C GLU A 355 -11.81 15.99 13.20
N PRO A 356 -12.73 15.05 13.35
CA PRO A 356 -13.36 14.40 12.23
C PRO A 356 -14.37 15.34 11.55
N ASN A 357 -14.62 15.07 10.27
CA ASN A 357 -15.79 15.59 9.58
C ASN A 357 -16.47 14.44 8.85
N VAL A 358 -17.53 13.94 9.40
CA VAL A 358 -18.21 12.71 8.96
C VAL A 358 -18.88 12.82 7.58
N SER A 359 -19.00 14.01 7.03
CA SER A 359 -19.58 14.22 5.70
C SER A 359 -18.55 14.66 4.64
N HIS A 360 -17.35 15.09 5.06
CA HIS A 360 -16.37 15.68 4.15
C HIS A 360 -16.00 14.74 2.97
N ASP A 361 -15.81 13.46 3.27
CA ASP A 361 -15.40 12.48 2.28
C ASP A 361 -16.52 12.11 1.27
N LEU A 362 -17.77 12.61 1.45
CA LEU A 362 -18.80 12.60 0.41
C LEU A 362 -18.41 13.43 -0.82
N ARG A 363 -17.41 14.27 -0.70
CA ARG A 363 -16.83 15.03 -1.82
C ARG A 363 -16.43 14.13 -2.99
N LEU A 364 -15.84 12.96 -2.71
CA LEU A 364 -15.53 11.98 -3.77
C LEU A 364 -16.81 11.55 -4.50
N TYR A 365 -17.85 11.14 -3.76
CA TYR A 365 -19.11 10.73 -4.34
C TYR A 365 -19.72 11.84 -5.20
N SER A 366 -19.76 13.09 -4.68
CA SER A 366 -20.29 14.25 -5.41
C SER A 366 -19.56 14.46 -6.74
N ARG A 367 -18.26 14.48 -6.75
CA ARG A 367 -17.44 14.68 -7.96
C ARG A 367 -17.65 13.57 -8.97
N VAL A 368 -17.66 12.32 -8.52
CA VAL A 368 -17.83 11.16 -9.40
C VAL A 368 -19.24 11.11 -9.98
N LYS A 369 -20.28 11.41 -9.17
CA LYS A 369 -21.67 11.45 -9.60
C LYS A 369 -21.93 12.55 -10.66
N THR A 370 -21.32 13.70 -10.51
CA THR A 370 -21.49 14.81 -11.46
C THR A 370 -20.71 14.62 -12.77
N SER A 371 -19.85 13.59 -12.83
CA SER A 371 -19.10 13.27 -14.04
C SER A 371 -19.97 12.56 -15.07
N ASN A 372 -19.93 13.00 -16.33
CA ASN A 372 -20.58 12.32 -17.45
C ASN A 372 -19.94 10.96 -17.79
N ALA A 373 -18.80 10.63 -17.18
CA ALA A 373 -18.10 9.36 -17.41
C ALA A 373 -18.87 8.13 -16.85
N PHE A 374 -19.87 8.34 -15.98
CA PHE A 374 -20.51 7.27 -15.24
C PHE A 374 -22.04 7.31 -15.33
N PRO A 375 -22.65 6.82 -16.43
CA PRO A 375 -24.11 6.80 -16.59
C PRO A 375 -24.84 6.08 -15.45
N ALA A 376 -24.27 4.98 -14.93
CA ALA A 376 -24.85 4.22 -13.82
C ALA A 376 -25.08 5.03 -12.53
N LEU A 377 -24.38 6.15 -12.35
CA LEU A 377 -24.56 7.02 -11.20
C LEU A 377 -25.58 8.13 -11.39
N GLN A 378 -26.05 8.39 -12.62
CA GLN A 378 -26.93 9.53 -12.91
C GLN A 378 -28.28 9.41 -12.19
N THR A 379 -28.78 8.20 -11.99
CA THR A 379 -30.04 7.91 -11.29
C THR A 379 -29.93 7.96 -9.76
N LEU A 380 -28.69 7.96 -9.22
CA LEU A 380 -28.50 8.00 -7.78
C LEU A 380 -28.77 9.41 -7.23
N LYS A 381 -29.07 9.49 -5.93
CA LYS A 381 -29.32 10.77 -5.26
C LYS A 381 -28.06 11.64 -5.26
N PRO A 382 -28.16 12.96 -5.43
CA PRO A 382 -27.07 13.89 -5.18
C PRO A 382 -26.72 13.92 -3.70
N CYS A 383 -25.51 14.38 -3.34
CA CYS A 383 -25.13 14.55 -1.95
C CYS A 383 -24.95 16.02 -1.56
N ILE A 384 -25.12 16.27 -0.28
CA ILE A 384 -24.76 17.52 0.40
C ILE A 384 -23.68 17.16 1.43
N TYR A 385 -22.59 17.89 1.46
CA TYR A 385 -21.55 17.76 2.48
C TYR A 385 -21.14 19.13 2.99
N THR A 386 -20.59 19.16 4.22
CA THR A 386 -20.12 20.39 4.84
C THR A 386 -18.61 20.40 4.99
N CYS A 387 -18.05 21.60 5.03
CA CYS A 387 -16.66 21.81 5.46
C CYS A 387 -16.54 22.12 6.96
N GLU A 388 -17.65 22.19 7.71
CA GLU A 388 -17.64 22.38 9.15
C GLU A 388 -17.11 21.12 9.85
N PHE A 389 -16.34 21.33 10.91
CA PHE A 389 -15.80 20.22 11.70
C PHE A 389 -16.84 19.69 12.68
N GLY A 390 -16.67 18.45 13.08
CA GLY A 390 -17.46 17.79 14.07
C GLY A 390 -17.94 16.41 13.67
N THR A 391 -18.45 15.69 14.64
CA THR A 391 -18.96 14.32 14.47
C THR A 391 -20.45 14.28 14.10
N SER A 392 -21.12 15.43 14.03
CA SER A 392 -22.54 15.50 13.71
C SER A 392 -22.76 15.21 12.23
N GLU A 393 -23.49 14.14 11.96
CA GLU A 393 -23.93 13.83 10.61
C GLU A 393 -24.95 14.88 10.13
N ILE A 394 -24.85 15.29 8.87
CA ILE A 394 -25.87 16.14 8.26
C ILE A 394 -27.16 15.33 8.21
N GLN A 395 -28.15 15.77 8.94
CA GLN A 395 -29.47 15.18 8.92
C GLN A 395 -30.20 15.69 7.66
N THR A 396 -30.27 14.86 6.64
CA THR A 396 -31.05 15.16 5.41
C THR A 396 -32.56 14.97 5.60
N ASN A 397 -32.98 14.50 6.78
CA ASN A 397 -34.31 14.12 7.21
C ASN A 397 -35.44 14.89 6.46
N ASN A 398 -36.54 15.02 6.86
CA ASN A 398 -37.75 15.60 6.24
C ASN A 398 -37.55 16.84 5.34
N LYS A 399 -36.47 17.62 5.50
CA LYS A 399 -36.22 18.83 4.70
C LYS A 399 -35.58 18.58 3.35
N TYR A 400 -34.71 17.56 3.24
CA TYR A 400 -33.95 17.24 2.03
C TYR A 400 -33.86 15.74 1.77
N PRO A 401 -34.99 15.00 1.69
CA PRO A 401 -35.01 13.54 1.53
C PRO A 401 -34.42 13.05 0.19
N GLN A 402 -34.29 13.97 -0.77
CA GLN A 402 -33.72 13.72 -2.09
C GLN A 402 -32.18 13.75 -2.12
N TYR A 403 -31.52 14.09 -0.99
CA TYR A 403 -30.08 14.20 -0.93
C TYR A 403 -29.49 13.16 0.02
N ILE A 404 -28.23 12.80 -0.26
CA ILE A 404 -27.35 12.06 0.66
C ILE A 404 -26.63 13.10 1.52
N GLY A 405 -26.74 13.02 2.85
CA GLY A 405 -26.11 13.97 3.76
C GLY A 405 -24.98 13.40 4.62
N ASN A 406 -24.81 12.08 4.61
CA ASN A 406 -23.80 11.40 5.41
C ASN A 406 -23.34 10.10 4.76
N ILE A 407 -22.28 9.50 5.31
CA ILE A 407 -21.67 8.27 4.81
C ILE A 407 -22.62 7.07 4.89
N THR A 408 -23.48 7.02 5.90
CA THR A 408 -24.48 5.95 6.07
C THR A 408 -25.49 5.96 4.93
N ASP A 409 -26.05 7.11 4.60
CA ASP A 409 -27.01 7.26 3.50
C ASP A 409 -26.36 6.93 2.14
N CYS A 410 -25.09 7.35 1.96
CA CYS A 410 -24.33 7.03 0.75
C CYS A 410 -24.15 5.51 0.60
N LEU A 411 -23.76 4.82 1.66
CA LEU A 411 -23.60 3.36 1.63
C LEU A 411 -24.94 2.65 1.35
N ASN A 412 -26.04 3.14 1.95
CA ASN A 412 -27.37 2.59 1.72
C ASN A 412 -27.84 2.75 0.26
N GLU A 413 -27.60 3.91 -0.33
CA GLU A 413 -27.93 4.17 -1.75
C GLU A 413 -27.15 3.22 -2.68
N LEU A 414 -25.83 3.09 -2.46
CA LEU A 414 -25.00 2.17 -3.23
C LEU A 414 -25.41 0.70 -3.03
N THR A 415 -25.77 0.32 -1.79
CA THR A 415 -26.26 -1.02 -1.47
C THR A 415 -27.54 -1.34 -2.23
N THR A 416 -28.51 -0.43 -2.23
CA THR A 416 -29.78 -0.58 -2.93
C THR A 416 -29.55 -0.76 -4.43
N THR A 417 -28.67 0.03 -5.00
CA THR A 417 -28.32 -0.04 -6.44
C THR A 417 -27.70 -1.39 -6.79
N ILE A 418 -26.79 -1.92 -5.98
CA ILE A 418 -26.18 -3.25 -6.18
C ILE A 418 -27.25 -4.34 -6.10
N GLN A 419 -28.17 -4.26 -5.14
CA GLN A 419 -29.24 -5.24 -4.97
C GLN A 419 -30.24 -5.26 -6.14
N GLN A 420 -30.59 -4.08 -6.65
CA GLN A 420 -31.46 -3.95 -7.81
C GLN A 420 -30.82 -4.54 -9.07
N ASN A 421 -29.53 -4.24 -9.30
CA ASN A 421 -28.80 -4.77 -10.44
C ASN A 421 -28.62 -6.30 -10.36
N SER A 422 -28.43 -6.85 -9.16
CA SER A 422 -28.25 -8.29 -8.98
C SER A 422 -29.50 -9.11 -9.30
N LYS A 423 -30.71 -8.53 -9.15
CA LYS A 423 -31.98 -9.18 -9.51
C LYS A 423 -32.19 -9.27 -11.02
N GLY A 424 -31.62 -8.35 -11.78
CA GLY A 424 -31.72 -8.30 -13.26
C GLY A 424 -30.59 -9.02 -14.01
N SER A 425 -29.53 -9.40 -13.32
CA SER A 425 -28.35 -10.01 -13.95
C SER A 425 -28.59 -11.46 -14.31
N ILE A 426 -28.61 -11.77 -15.60
CA ILE A 426 -28.46 -13.15 -16.10
C ILE A 426 -27.08 -13.63 -15.64
N LYS A 427 -27.03 -14.75 -14.92
CA LYS A 427 -25.75 -15.37 -14.53
C LYS A 427 -24.94 -15.65 -15.79
N THR A 428 -23.91 -14.85 -16.05
CA THR A 428 -22.93 -15.16 -17.09
C THR A 428 -22.15 -16.43 -16.65
N GLN A 429 -22.43 -17.54 -17.35
CA GLN A 429 -22.00 -18.89 -16.97
C GLN A 429 -20.48 -19.12 -16.91
N ASN A 430 -19.65 -18.19 -17.41
CA ASN A 430 -18.21 -18.42 -17.60
C ASN A 430 -17.30 -17.39 -16.93
N THR A 431 -17.69 -16.80 -15.79
CA THR A 431 -16.79 -15.89 -15.07
C THR A 431 -15.74 -16.67 -14.30
N ILE A 432 -14.47 -16.46 -14.64
CA ILE A 432 -13.33 -17.01 -13.90
C ILE A 432 -13.05 -16.11 -12.70
N HIS A 433 -13.05 -16.68 -11.50
CA HIS A 433 -12.76 -15.94 -10.28
C HIS A 433 -11.31 -16.19 -9.82
N LEU A 434 -10.61 -15.11 -9.47
CA LEU A 434 -9.28 -15.16 -8.85
C LEU A 434 -9.35 -15.46 -7.36
N ALA A 435 -10.31 -14.85 -6.67
CA ALA A 435 -10.50 -15.00 -5.24
C ALA A 435 -11.95 -14.73 -4.82
N HIS A 436 -12.31 -15.29 -3.66
CA HIS A 436 -13.49 -14.90 -2.90
C HIS A 436 -13.04 -14.13 -1.66
N ILE A 437 -13.53 -12.91 -1.48
CA ILE A 437 -13.22 -12.05 -0.33
C ILE A 437 -14.51 -11.80 0.43
N GLN A 438 -14.51 -12.16 1.72
CA GLN A 438 -15.60 -11.83 2.63
C GLN A 438 -15.13 -10.77 3.63
N VAL A 439 -15.88 -9.68 3.71
CA VAL A 439 -15.62 -8.52 4.57
C VAL A 439 -16.81 -8.35 5.51
N SER A 440 -16.55 -8.22 6.80
CA SER A 440 -17.60 -8.00 7.80
C SER A 440 -17.45 -6.67 8.56
N GLY A 441 -16.29 -6.04 8.50
CA GLY A 441 -15.98 -4.81 9.21
C GLY A 441 -15.69 -4.98 10.70
N ASP A 442 -16.27 -5.98 11.32
CA ASP A 442 -16.14 -6.34 12.75
C ASP A 442 -15.21 -7.53 13.02
N ALA A 443 -14.84 -8.27 11.98
CA ALA A 443 -13.89 -9.38 12.06
C ALA A 443 -12.94 -9.36 10.87
N PRO A 444 -11.72 -9.93 11.02
CA PRO A 444 -10.75 -9.99 9.93
C PRO A 444 -11.35 -10.61 8.67
N MET A 445 -11.05 -10.00 7.52
CA MET A 445 -11.55 -10.47 6.23
C MET A 445 -11.11 -11.91 5.96
N ARG A 446 -12.00 -12.71 5.34
CA ARG A 446 -11.71 -14.07 4.91
C ARG A 446 -11.45 -14.07 3.42
N ILE A 447 -10.30 -14.63 3.01
CA ILE A 447 -9.90 -14.67 1.62
C ILE A 447 -9.64 -16.13 1.22
N ARG A 448 -10.29 -16.55 0.14
CA ARG A 448 -10.03 -17.82 -0.51
C ARG A 448 -9.54 -17.54 -1.92
N TYR A 449 -8.25 -17.73 -2.14
CA TYR A 449 -7.66 -17.70 -3.49
C TYR A 449 -8.08 -18.96 -4.24
N LEU A 450 -8.48 -18.79 -5.49
CA LEU A 450 -8.86 -19.88 -6.37
C LEU A 450 -7.67 -20.11 -7.30
N LYS A 451 -7.14 -21.34 -7.32
CA LYS A 451 -6.16 -21.73 -8.32
C LYS A 451 -6.84 -21.74 -9.69
N ALA A 452 -6.14 -21.32 -10.74
CA ALA A 452 -6.51 -21.72 -12.09
C ALA A 452 -6.40 -23.25 -12.14
N GLU A 453 -7.51 -23.90 -12.40
CA GLU A 453 -7.55 -25.33 -12.72
C GLU A 453 -6.87 -25.55 -14.08
#